data_046630444b22d8443b5088194ad13570
#
_entry.id   046630444b22d8443b5088194ad13570
#
_cell.length_a   1.000
_cell.length_b   1.000
_cell.length_c   1.000
_cell.angle_alpha   90.00
_cell.angle_beta   90.00
_cell.angle_gamma   90.00
#
_symmetry.space_group_name_H-M   'P 1'
#
loop_
_entity.id
_entity.type
_entity.pdbx_description
1 polymer ?
#
loop_
_entity_poly.entity_id
_entity_poly.type
_entity_poly.pdbx_seq_one_letter_code
_entity_poly.pdbx_strand_id
1 'polypeptide(L)'
;MMKRYPLPLIVGSALLTLPLVVPATAMAQQEDASVRFSAPAWPGVTVKTAMASKLLEALGYQPSQQEIGSTITYEALNLGEIDAFLAAWLPAQQPMYDPSMEKGTIVDLGNNVDGARLGFAVPSYVAEAGLTSAEDLDNEEFAERLGRTVYNIEAGSGMSEILNRGVDEDIYGLGDWDLSETSTPGMLSVVKDAISNDEWVVFGGWTPHWMNIEYDITYLDDPKDLWGPNGGRSDVKTLLNKDFADSHPNVSKFLDQVVISADDQSEMILGFGFENRDPEEVALEWIKKNPEKVKSFVEGVTTRNGEPAWPALQEAFDLSQEG
;
A
#
# COMPACT_ATOMS: atom_id res chain seq x y z
N MET A 1 -21.02 -91.30 50.77
CA MET A 1 -19.71 -91.20 50.08
C MET A 1 -19.71 -89.99 49.21
N MET A 2 -19.20 -88.81 49.72
CA MET A 2 -19.13 -87.58 49.01
C MET A 2 -17.67 -87.37 48.52
N LYS A 3 -17.47 -87.30 47.19
CA LYS A 3 -16.17 -86.99 46.59
C LYS A 3 -15.98 -85.46 46.54
N ARG A 4 -14.95 -84.99 47.21
CA ARG A 4 -14.50 -83.59 47.14
C ARG A 4 -13.58 -83.38 45.93
N TYR A 5 -13.86 -82.45 45.08
CA TYR A 5 -12.95 -82.04 44.00
C TYR A 5 -12.21 -80.73 44.44
N PRO A 6 -10.93 -80.63 44.18
CA PRO A 6 -10.20 -79.39 44.52
C PRO A 6 -10.42 -78.30 43.46
N LEU A 7 -10.61 -77.04 43.92
CA LEU A 7 -10.66 -75.84 43.11
C LEU A 7 -9.23 -75.44 42.61
N PRO A 8 -9.08 -75.03 41.38
CA PRO A 8 -7.80 -74.45 40.93
C PRO A 8 -7.64 -72.99 41.32
N LEU A 9 -6.46 -72.66 41.85
CA LEU A 9 -6.04 -71.26 42.17
C LEU A 9 -5.74 -70.54 40.85
N ILE A 10 -6.50 -69.43 40.54
CA ILE A 10 -6.24 -68.56 39.43
C ILE A 10 -5.31 -67.48 39.96
N VAL A 11 -4.04 -67.47 39.53
CA VAL A 11 -3.09 -66.37 39.74
C VAL A 11 -3.38 -65.33 38.70
N GLY A 12 -4.01 -64.23 39.14
CA GLY A 12 -4.27 -63.04 38.28
C GLY A 12 -3.00 -62.23 38.13
N SER A 13 -2.40 -62.23 36.92
CA SER A 13 -1.36 -61.27 36.55
C SER A 13 -1.98 -59.96 36.27
N ALA A 14 -1.77 -58.97 37.16
CA ALA A 14 -2.12 -57.57 36.93
C ALA A 14 -1.14 -56.95 35.95
N LEU A 15 -1.56 -56.75 34.69
CA LEU A 15 -0.84 -55.92 33.73
C LEU A 15 -1.04 -54.45 34.13
N LEU A 16 0.00 -53.81 34.64
CA LEU A 16 0.06 -52.33 34.77
C LEU A 16 0.18 -51.73 33.37
N THR A 17 -0.92 -51.21 32.84
CA THR A 17 -0.89 -50.34 31.66
C THR A 17 -0.50 -48.91 32.12
N LEU A 18 0.75 -48.53 31.87
CA LEU A 18 1.17 -47.10 31.93
C LEU A 18 0.49 -46.36 30.79
N PRO A 19 -0.23 -45.25 31.06
CA PRO A 19 -0.71 -44.39 29.99
C PRO A 19 0.50 -43.73 29.29
N LEU A 20 0.68 -43.96 28.01
CA LEU A 20 1.58 -43.20 27.14
C LEU A 20 1.00 -41.80 27.03
N VAL A 21 1.53 -40.87 27.78
CA VAL A 21 1.27 -39.44 27.55
C VAL A 21 2.03 -39.03 26.27
N VAL A 22 1.37 -39.13 25.13
CA VAL A 22 1.85 -38.52 23.90
C VAL A 22 1.70 -36.98 24.10
N PRO A 23 2.78 -36.19 24.06
CA PRO A 23 2.65 -34.75 24.09
C PRO A 23 1.83 -34.40 22.86
N ALA A 24 0.66 -33.75 23.04
CA ALA A 24 -0.06 -33.09 21.98
C ALA A 24 0.85 -31.93 21.55
N THR A 25 1.67 -32.15 20.53
CA THR A 25 2.23 -31.02 19.76
C THR A 25 1.02 -30.28 19.22
N ALA A 26 0.75 -29.10 19.76
CA ALA A 26 -0.18 -28.18 19.15
C ALA A 26 0.34 -27.95 17.73
N MET A 27 -0.28 -28.59 16.75
CA MET A 27 -0.09 -28.23 15.35
C MET A 27 -0.61 -26.81 15.25
N ALA A 28 0.28 -25.85 15.09
CA ALA A 28 -0.11 -24.50 14.72
C ALA A 28 -1.00 -24.67 13.48
N GLN A 29 -2.21 -24.13 13.56
CA GLN A 29 -3.14 -24.16 12.44
C GLN A 29 -2.46 -23.41 11.30
N GLN A 30 -2.19 -24.11 10.19
CA GLN A 30 -1.55 -23.50 9.04
C GLN A 30 -2.48 -22.45 8.47
N GLU A 31 -2.00 -21.22 8.29
CA GLU A 31 -2.75 -20.13 7.68
C GLU A 31 -3.21 -20.50 6.26
N ASP A 32 -4.30 -19.94 5.78
CA ASP A 32 -4.68 -20.05 4.37
C ASP A 32 -3.54 -19.49 3.50
N ALA A 33 -3.37 -20.01 2.31
CA ALA A 33 -2.32 -19.53 1.41
C ALA A 33 -2.71 -18.20 0.72
N SER A 34 -4.00 -17.96 0.55
CA SER A 34 -4.51 -16.83 -0.24
C SER A 34 -4.30 -15.50 0.46
N VAL A 35 -3.81 -14.49 -0.28
CA VAL A 35 -3.71 -13.10 0.15
C VAL A 35 -4.17 -12.20 -0.99
N ARG A 36 -5.32 -11.53 -0.83
CA ARG A 36 -5.96 -10.71 -1.87
C ARG A 36 -5.66 -9.24 -1.63
N PHE A 37 -4.91 -8.62 -2.53
CA PHE A 37 -4.58 -7.21 -2.48
C PHE A 37 -5.51 -6.38 -3.37
N SER A 38 -5.87 -5.18 -2.90
CA SER A 38 -6.30 -4.10 -3.78
C SER A 38 -5.09 -3.29 -4.23
N ALA A 39 -5.01 -3.01 -5.52
CA ALA A 39 -4.00 -2.14 -6.11
C ALA A 39 -4.68 -1.23 -7.15
N PRO A 40 -5.21 -0.06 -6.75
CA PRO A 40 -5.65 0.96 -7.70
C PRO A 40 -4.57 1.24 -8.74
N ALA A 41 -4.95 1.73 -9.92
CA ALA A 41 -4.05 1.96 -11.06
C ALA A 41 -3.04 3.09 -10.83
N TRP A 42 -2.43 3.12 -9.65
CA TRP A 42 -1.37 4.08 -9.28
C TRP A 42 -0.01 3.37 -9.24
N PRO A 43 1.01 3.93 -9.90
CA PRO A 43 2.30 3.25 -10.00
C PRO A 43 2.90 2.83 -8.65
N GLY A 44 2.74 3.67 -7.62
CA GLY A 44 3.32 3.41 -6.30
C GLY A 44 2.74 2.19 -5.59
N VAL A 45 1.41 2.02 -5.58
CA VAL A 45 0.79 0.83 -4.98
C VAL A 45 1.06 -0.40 -5.83
N THR A 46 1.08 -0.27 -7.17
CA THR A 46 1.34 -1.38 -8.09
C THR A 46 2.69 -2.02 -7.80
N VAL A 47 3.79 -1.23 -7.79
CA VAL A 47 5.14 -1.78 -7.55
C VAL A 47 5.33 -2.26 -6.11
N LYS A 48 4.76 -1.56 -5.12
CA LYS A 48 4.84 -1.97 -3.72
C LYS A 48 4.09 -3.29 -3.46
N THR A 49 2.90 -3.44 -4.05
CA THR A 49 2.13 -4.69 -3.95
C THR A 49 2.82 -5.82 -4.71
N ALA A 50 3.43 -5.56 -5.89
CA ALA A 50 4.22 -6.54 -6.59
C ALA A 50 5.42 -7.02 -5.75
N MET A 51 6.13 -6.10 -5.08
CA MET A 51 7.23 -6.44 -4.17
C MET A 51 6.74 -7.30 -2.99
N ALA A 52 5.68 -6.88 -2.30
CA ALA A 52 5.11 -7.65 -1.19
C ALA A 52 4.63 -9.03 -1.65
N SER A 53 4.01 -9.12 -2.84
CA SER A 53 3.55 -10.38 -3.44
C SER A 53 4.72 -11.33 -3.71
N LYS A 54 5.82 -10.85 -4.33
CA LYS A 54 7.01 -11.70 -4.58
C LYS A 54 7.60 -12.26 -3.29
N LEU A 55 7.66 -11.45 -2.24
CA LEU A 55 8.14 -11.89 -0.93
C LEU A 55 7.19 -12.95 -0.32
N LEU A 56 5.88 -12.74 -0.38
CA LEU A 56 4.88 -13.69 0.11
C LEU A 56 4.89 -15.01 -0.68
N GLU A 57 5.06 -14.97 -2.01
CA GLU A 57 5.22 -16.17 -2.85
C GLU A 57 6.40 -17.04 -2.37
N ALA A 58 7.56 -16.40 -2.14
CA ALA A 58 8.75 -17.08 -1.62
C ALA A 58 8.56 -17.64 -0.20
N LEU A 59 7.63 -17.06 0.58
CA LEU A 59 7.23 -17.57 1.90
C LEU A 59 6.15 -18.67 1.83
N GLY A 60 5.67 -19.03 0.63
CA GLY A 60 4.71 -20.13 0.40
C GLY A 60 3.25 -19.70 0.42
N TYR A 61 2.95 -18.39 0.31
CA TYR A 61 1.60 -17.85 0.13
C TYR A 61 1.24 -17.71 -1.35
N GLN A 62 -0.02 -17.41 -1.65
CA GLN A 62 -0.57 -17.22 -2.99
C GLN A 62 -1.23 -15.83 -3.08
N PRO A 63 -0.43 -14.77 -3.25
CA PRO A 63 -0.96 -13.43 -3.38
C PRO A 63 -1.68 -13.27 -4.72
N SER A 64 -2.68 -12.40 -4.73
CA SER A 64 -3.37 -11.95 -5.94
C SER A 64 -3.67 -10.46 -5.83
N GLN A 65 -3.77 -9.76 -6.97
CA GLN A 65 -4.03 -8.33 -7.01
C GLN A 65 -5.32 -8.07 -7.81
N GLN A 66 -6.11 -7.11 -7.33
CA GLN A 66 -7.29 -6.60 -8.04
C GLN A 66 -7.12 -5.09 -8.24
N GLU A 67 -7.21 -4.66 -9.50
CA GLU A 67 -7.20 -3.24 -9.85
C GLU A 67 -8.61 -2.66 -9.66
N ILE A 68 -8.82 -2.04 -8.51
CA ILE A 68 -10.08 -1.38 -8.13
C ILE A 68 -9.77 -0.04 -7.44
N GLY A 69 -10.62 0.97 -7.68
CA GLY A 69 -10.48 2.30 -7.09
C GLY A 69 -10.63 2.31 -5.57
N SER A 70 -10.12 3.38 -4.91
CA SER A 70 -10.06 3.45 -3.45
C SER A 70 -11.42 3.32 -2.76
N THR A 71 -12.48 3.95 -3.27
CA THR A 71 -13.84 3.84 -2.69
C THR A 71 -14.32 2.38 -2.66
N ILE A 72 -14.11 1.64 -3.75
CA ILE A 72 -14.47 0.22 -3.83
C ILE A 72 -13.55 -0.61 -2.93
N THR A 73 -12.27 -0.24 -2.81
CA THR A 73 -11.30 -0.91 -1.94
C THR A 73 -11.74 -0.92 -0.48
N TYR A 74 -12.17 0.23 0.05
CA TYR A 74 -12.63 0.30 1.45
C TYR A 74 -13.87 -0.56 1.69
N GLU A 75 -14.81 -0.59 0.73
CA GLU A 75 -15.98 -1.44 0.84
C GLU A 75 -15.61 -2.93 0.75
N ALA A 76 -14.74 -3.30 -0.19
CA ALA A 76 -14.26 -4.68 -0.34
C ALA A 76 -13.47 -5.17 0.89
N LEU A 77 -12.66 -4.29 1.53
CA LEU A 77 -12.01 -4.59 2.81
C LEU A 77 -13.05 -4.81 3.93
N ASN A 78 -14.06 -3.94 4.02
CA ASN A 78 -15.12 -4.08 5.03
C ASN A 78 -15.88 -5.41 4.88
N LEU A 79 -16.07 -5.89 3.66
CA LEU A 79 -16.79 -7.14 3.34
C LEU A 79 -15.88 -8.39 3.37
N GLY A 80 -14.56 -8.24 3.50
CA GLY A 80 -13.61 -9.34 3.42
C GLY A 80 -13.47 -9.92 2.00
N GLU A 81 -13.78 -9.15 0.98
CA GLU A 81 -13.54 -9.51 -0.44
C GLU A 81 -12.09 -9.26 -0.83
N ILE A 82 -11.44 -8.28 -0.18
CA ILE A 82 -10.01 -7.96 -0.21
C ILE A 82 -9.44 -8.13 1.19
N ASP A 83 -8.19 -8.59 1.28
CA ASP A 83 -7.50 -8.86 2.54
C ASP A 83 -6.59 -7.71 2.96
N ALA A 84 -5.92 -7.06 2.00
CA ALA A 84 -4.92 -6.03 2.27
C ALA A 84 -4.95 -4.88 1.25
N PHE A 85 -4.65 -3.67 1.74
CA PHE A 85 -4.47 -2.46 0.94
C PHE A 85 -3.26 -1.67 1.43
N LEU A 86 -2.28 -1.45 0.56
CA LEU A 86 -0.99 -0.84 0.90
C LEU A 86 -0.90 0.65 0.53
N ALA A 87 -2.02 1.31 0.27
CA ALA A 87 -2.02 2.70 -0.20
C ALA A 87 -3.20 3.53 0.35
N ALA A 88 -3.48 3.42 1.64
CA ALA A 88 -4.45 4.30 2.30
C ALA A 88 -3.79 5.65 2.59
N TRP A 89 -4.04 6.64 1.72
CA TRP A 89 -3.48 7.99 1.81
C TRP A 89 -4.32 8.88 2.73
N LEU A 90 -3.75 9.32 3.86
CA LEU A 90 -4.40 10.22 4.80
C LEU A 90 -3.71 11.59 4.84
N PRO A 91 -4.47 12.69 4.91
CA PRO A 91 -5.93 12.76 5.14
C PRO A 91 -6.80 12.61 3.88
N ALA A 92 -6.24 12.47 2.69
CA ALA A 92 -7.00 12.47 1.44
C ALA A 92 -8.15 11.44 1.39
N GLN A 93 -7.96 10.25 1.96
CA GLN A 93 -8.97 9.20 2.04
C GLN A 93 -9.71 9.15 3.39
N GLN A 94 -9.59 10.21 4.22
CA GLN A 94 -10.24 10.25 5.53
C GLN A 94 -11.76 9.99 5.46
N PRO A 95 -12.52 10.52 4.47
CA PRO A 95 -13.95 10.25 4.36
C PRO A 95 -14.32 8.77 4.16
N MET A 96 -13.40 7.97 3.61
CA MET A 96 -13.56 6.51 3.42
C MET A 96 -13.00 5.73 4.62
N TYR A 97 -11.89 6.21 5.17
CA TYR A 97 -11.16 5.59 6.27
C TYR A 97 -11.95 5.61 7.58
N ASP A 98 -12.43 6.78 8.04
CA ASP A 98 -13.10 6.93 9.35
C ASP A 98 -14.33 6.02 9.48
N PRO A 99 -15.28 5.99 8.51
CA PRO A 99 -16.42 5.09 8.63
C PRO A 99 -16.05 3.61 8.67
N SER A 100 -14.94 3.23 8.00
CA SER A 100 -14.44 1.85 7.99
C SER A 100 -13.81 1.48 9.33
N MET A 101 -13.05 2.40 9.94
CA MET A 101 -12.49 2.21 11.28
C MET A 101 -13.59 2.14 12.34
N GLU A 102 -14.63 2.98 12.24
CA GLU A 102 -15.79 2.96 13.15
C GLU A 102 -16.57 1.64 13.09
N LYS A 103 -16.67 1.01 11.92
CA LYS A 103 -17.27 -0.33 11.77
C LYS A 103 -16.46 -1.41 12.50
N GLY A 104 -15.17 -1.19 12.74
CA GLY A 104 -14.27 -2.15 13.37
C GLY A 104 -13.98 -3.38 12.53
N THR A 105 -14.14 -3.29 11.20
CA THR A 105 -13.94 -4.36 10.22
C THR A 105 -12.58 -4.33 9.56
N ILE A 106 -11.80 -3.27 9.78
CA ILE A 106 -10.43 -3.13 9.28
C ILE A 106 -9.44 -2.86 10.41
N VAL A 107 -8.18 -3.17 10.17
CA VAL A 107 -7.04 -2.93 11.05
C VAL A 107 -6.07 -2.02 10.31
N ASP A 108 -5.64 -0.94 10.96
CA ASP A 108 -4.56 -0.05 10.50
C ASP A 108 -3.22 -0.52 11.10
N LEU A 109 -2.29 -0.95 10.26
CA LEU A 109 -0.94 -1.36 10.66
C LEU A 109 0.06 -0.19 10.73
N GLY A 110 -0.37 1.03 10.38
CA GLY A 110 0.50 2.19 10.40
C GLY A 110 1.06 2.58 9.02
N ASN A 111 1.99 3.54 9.04
CA ASN A 111 2.60 4.06 7.82
C ASN A 111 3.54 3.05 7.18
N ASN A 112 3.47 2.96 5.85
CA ASN A 112 4.32 2.12 5.02
C ASN A 112 5.20 2.90 4.03
N VAL A 113 5.08 4.25 4.02
CA VAL A 113 5.94 5.15 3.23
C VAL A 113 6.30 6.37 4.07
N ASP A 114 7.58 6.67 4.16
CA ASP A 114 8.08 7.90 4.77
C ASP A 114 8.27 9.00 3.72
N GLY A 115 7.78 10.23 4.01
CA GLY A 115 7.96 11.40 3.16
C GLY A 115 6.91 11.58 2.08
N ALA A 116 5.73 10.99 2.24
CA ALA A 116 4.61 11.17 1.31
C ALA A 116 4.00 12.59 1.40
N ARG A 117 3.58 13.13 0.25
CA ARG A 117 2.98 14.46 0.10
C ARG A 117 2.01 14.51 -1.07
N LEU A 118 0.95 15.30 -0.94
CA LEU A 118 0.06 15.73 -2.02
C LEU A 118 0.12 17.25 -2.17
N GLY A 119 -0.22 17.81 -3.33
CA GLY A 119 -0.29 19.25 -3.51
C GLY A 119 -0.64 19.66 -4.94
N PHE A 120 -0.95 20.94 -5.13
CA PHE A 120 -0.91 21.53 -6.47
C PHE A 120 0.53 21.56 -6.95
N ALA A 121 0.78 21.10 -8.15
CA ALA A 121 2.06 21.19 -8.81
C ALA A 121 1.94 21.96 -10.11
N VAL A 122 2.97 22.73 -10.41
CA VAL A 122 3.11 23.49 -11.66
C VAL A 122 4.53 23.28 -12.20
N PRO A 123 4.78 23.44 -13.51
CA PRO A 123 6.15 23.53 -14.03
C PRO A 123 6.91 24.69 -13.35
N SER A 124 8.21 24.50 -13.05
CA SER A 124 8.98 25.49 -12.29
C SER A 124 9.04 26.86 -12.97
N TYR A 125 9.02 26.92 -14.31
CA TYR A 125 8.94 28.20 -15.03
C TYR A 125 7.62 28.97 -14.77
N VAL A 126 6.53 28.28 -14.39
CA VAL A 126 5.26 28.91 -13.99
C VAL A 126 5.40 29.52 -12.59
N ALA A 127 6.05 28.81 -11.67
CA ALA A 127 6.36 29.33 -10.34
C ALA A 127 7.32 30.53 -10.41
N GLU A 128 8.35 30.47 -11.27
CA GLU A 128 9.28 31.58 -11.53
C GLU A 128 8.57 32.81 -12.12
N ALA A 129 7.47 32.61 -12.84
CA ALA A 129 6.64 33.69 -13.35
C ALA A 129 5.71 34.32 -12.28
N GLY A 130 5.74 33.80 -11.04
CA GLY A 130 5.09 34.40 -9.88
C GLY A 130 3.94 33.57 -9.26
N LEU A 131 3.56 32.43 -9.83
CA LEU A 131 2.52 31.55 -9.29
C LEU A 131 3.17 30.60 -8.29
N THR A 132 3.24 30.98 -7.01
CA THR A 132 3.98 30.25 -5.95
C THR A 132 3.09 29.71 -4.85
N SER A 133 1.86 30.21 -4.73
CA SER A 133 0.88 29.82 -3.73
C SER A 133 -0.44 29.41 -4.39
N ALA A 134 -1.17 28.51 -3.78
CA ALA A 134 -2.53 28.19 -4.20
C ALA A 134 -3.48 29.42 -4.11
N GLU A 135 -3.15 30.43 -3.29
CA GLU A 135 -3.88 31.71 -3.28
C GLU A 135 -3.75 32.47 -4.60
N ASP A 136 -2.66 32.27 -5.35
CA ASP A 136 -2.44 32.89 -6.64
C ASP A 136 -3.39 32.37 -7.74
N LEU A 137 -4.05 31.21 -7.53
CA LEU A 137 -5.06 30.65 -8.45
C LEU A 137 -6.29 31.57 -8.58
N ASP A 138 -6.61 32.39 -7.56
CA ASP A 138 -7.67 33.37 -7.57
C ASP A 138 -7.28 34.67 -8.35
N ASN A 139 -6.02 34.75 -8.81
CA ASN A 139 -5.58 35.88 -9.66
C ASN A 139 -6.07 35.65 -11.09
N GLU A 140 -6.87 36.61 -11.62
CA GLU A 140 -7.50 36.54 -12.94
C GLU A 140 -6.50 36.25 -14.07
N GLU A 141 -5.33 36.92 -14.07
CA GLU A 141 -4.31 36.74 -15.11
C GLU A 141 -3.76 35.32 -15.10
N PHE A 142 -3.49 34.75 -13.91
CA PHE A 142 -2.99 33.37 -13.78
C PHE A 142 -4.08 32.34 -14.11
N ALA A 143 -5.29 32.56 -13.63
CA ALA A 143 -6.45 31.72 -13.91
C ALA A 143 -6.73 31.62 -15.43
N GLU A 144 -6.71 32.78 -16.15
CA GLU A 144 -6.86 32.79 -17.61
C GLU A 144 -5.74 32.03 -18.32
N ARG A 145 -4.48 32.17 -17.88
CA ARG A 145 -3.33 31.46 -18.46
C ARG A 145 -3.36 29.97 -18.22
N LEU A 146 -3.93 29.50 -17.09
CA LEU A 146 -4.15 28.11 -16.75
C LEU A 146 -5.44 27.54 -17.36
N GLY A 147 -6.22 28.38 -18.04
CA GLY A 147 -7.51 28.00 -18.63
C GLY A 147 -8.54 27.58 -17.58
N ARG A 148 -8.41 28.02 -16.33
CA ARG A 148 -9.24 27.63 -15.18
C ARG A 148 -9.46 26.13 -15.11
N THR A 149 -8.41 25.34 -15.30
CA THR A 149 -8.50 23.89 -15.29
C THR A 149 -7.41 23.30 -14.39
N VAL A 150 -7.81 22.46 -13.42
CA VAL A 150 -6.90 21.60 -12.66
C VAL A 150 -6.94 20.20 -13.25
N TYR A 151 -5.80 19.70 -13.66
CA TYR A 151 -5.69 18.30 -14.13
C TYR A 151 -5.46 17.36 -12.95
N ASN A 152 -6.21 16.24 -12.92
CA ASN A 152 -6.21 15.31 -11.82
C ASN A 152 -6.29 13.86 -12.31
N ILE A 153 -6.03 12.94 -11.37
CA ILE A 153 -6.22 11.51 -11.58
C ILE A 153 -7.72 11.15 -11.53
N GLU A 154 -8.06 9.85 -11.53
CA GLU A 154 -9.44 9.38 -11.64
C GLU A 154 -10.36 9.88 -10.53
N ALA A 155 -11.63 10.07 -10.90
CA ALA A 155 -12.72 10.38 -9.97
C ALA A 155 -12.84 9.29 -8.87
N GLY A 156 -13.18 9.72 -7.65
CA GLY A 156 -13.28 8.84 -6.49
C GLY A 156 -11.94 8.46 -5.86
N SER A 157 -10.83 9.03 -6.33
CA SER A 157 -9.56 9.03 -5.60
C SER A 157 -9.60 10.03 -4.45
N GLY A 158 -8.71 9.89 -3.45
CA GLY A 158 -8.61 10.88 -2.38
C GLY A 158 -8.25 12.29 -2.87
N MET A 159 -7.47 12.40 -3.95
CA MET A 159 -7.16 13.70 -4.60
C MET A 159 -8.39 14.31 -5.25
N SER A 160 -9.22 13.49 -5.91
CA SER A 160 -10.50 13.92 -6.47
C SER A 160 -11.42 14.50 -5.38
N GLU A 161 -11.54 13.85 -4.23
CA GLU A 161 -12.34 14.33 -3.10
C GLU A 161 -11.82 15.68 -2.56
N ILE A 162 -10.50 15.85 -2.45
CA ILE A 162 -9.88 17.11 -2.04
C ILE A 162 -10.22 18.24 -3.02
N LEU A 163 -10.02 18.01 -4.31
CA LEU A 163 -10.25 19.01 -5.34
C LEU A 163 -11.73 19.36 -5.51
N ASN A 164 -12.62 18.38 -5.45
CA ASN A 164 -14.06 18.63 -5.45
C ASN A 164 -14.47 19.52 -4.26
N ARG A 165 -13.95 19.25 -3.06
CA ARG A 165 -14.16 20.15 -1.91
C ARG A 165 -13.62 21.57 -2.19
N GLY A 166 -12.45 21.69 -2.82
CA GLY A 166 -11.86 22.97 -3.20
C GLY A 166 -12.78 23.78 -4.12
N VAL A 167 -13.41 23.12 -5.09
CA VAL A 167 -14.40 23.73 -6.00
C VAL A 167 -15.71 24.04 -5.29
N ASP A 168 -16.28 23.10 -4.57
CA ASP A 168 -17.58 23.24 -3.89
C ASP A 168 -17.59 24.34 -2.82
N GLU A 169 -16.46 24.52 -2.11
CA GLU A 169 -16.29 25.50 -1.06
C GLU A 169 -15.59 26.78 -1.54
N ASP A 170 -15.32 26.90 -2.84
CA ASP A 170 -14.61 28.03 -3.46
C ASP A 170 -13.28 28.37 -2.76
N ILE A 171 -12.52 27.32 -2.38
CA ILE A 171 -11.22 27.49 -1.75
C ILE A 171 -10.21 27.92 -2.83
N TYR A 172 -9.49 29.01 -2.60
CA TYR A 172 -8.54 29.61 -3.56
C TYR A 172 -9.18 30.10 -4.88
N GLY A 173 -10.49 30.47 -4.85
CA GLY A 173 -11.19 30.93 -6.05
C GLY A 173 -11.46 29.81 -7.07
N LEU A 174 -11.50 28.55 -6.61
CA LEU A 174 -11.69 27.38 -7.48
C LEU A 174 -13.15 27.15 -7.88
N GLY A 175 -14.11 27.92 -7.36
CA GLY A 175 -15.55 27.69 -7.60
C GLY A 175 -15.99 27.78 -9.06
N ASP A 176 -15.21 28.44 -9.93
CA ASP A 176 -15.45 28.54 -11.37
C ASP A 176 -14.40 27.79 -12.22
N TRP A 177 -13.64 26.86 -11.58
CA TRP A 177 -12.66 26.04 -12.27
C TRP A 177 -13.20 24.67 -12.65
N ASP A 178 -12.72 24.16 -13.77
CA ASP A 178 -12.98 22.79 -14.21
C ASP A 178 -11.95 21.81 -13.63
N LEU A 179 -12.41 20.66 -13.17
CA LEU A 179 -11.56 19.53 -12.80
C LEU A 179 -11.50 18.55 -13.97
N SER A 180 -10.33 18.43 -14.60
CA SER A 180 -10.08 17.46 -15.66
C SER A 180 -9.56 16.17 -15.07
N GLU A 181 -10.47 15.24 -14.77
CA GLU A 181 -10.15 13.97 -14.14
C GLU A 181 -9.97 12.86 -15.17
N THR A 182 -8.85 12.14 -15.08
CA THR A 182 -8.51 11.04 -15.98
C THR A 182 -7.61 10.03 -15.25
N SER A 183 -7.07 9.04 -15.96
CA SER A 183 -6.09 8.13 -15.35
C SER A 183 -4.76 8.85 -15.09
N THR A 184 -3.95 8.32 -14.17
CA THR A 184 -2.58 8.84 -13.91
C THR A 184 -1.75 9.02 -15.20
N PRO A 185 -1.65 8.03 -16.12
CA PRO A 185 -0.95 8.22 -17.39
C PRO A 185 -1.59 9.29 -18.27
N GLY A 186 -2.92 9.42 -18.27
CA GLY A 186 -3.65 10.43 -19.03
C GLY A 186 -3.31 11.83 -18.57
N MET A 187 -3.39 12.10 -17.26
CA MET A 187 -3.01 13.37 -16.66
C MET A 187 -1.54 13.72 -16.98
N LEU A 188 -0.62 12.78 -16.76
CA LEU A 188 0.80 13.00 -16.99
C LEU A 188 1.16 13.22 -18.47
N SER A 189 0.35 12.69 -19.40
CA SER A 189 0.48 13.01 -20.83
C SER A 189 0.18 14.48 -21.10
N VAL A 190 -0.90 15.02 -20.51
CA VAL A 190 -1.24 16.46 -20.63
C VAL A 190 -0.15 17.34 -20.03
N VAL A 191 0.33 16.99 -18.82
CA VAL A 191 1.43 17.72 -18.16
C VAL A 191 2.70 17.72 -18.99
N LYS A 192 3.07 16.56 -19.56
CA LYS A 192 4.24 16.45 -20.45
C LYS A 192 4.10 17.30 -21.70
N ASP A 193 2.92 17.30 -22.32
CA ASP A 193 2.68 18.09 -23.52
C ASP A 193 2.76 19.59 -23.21
N ALA A 194 2.16 20.03 -22.10
CA ALA A 194 2.24 21.42 -21.65
C ALA A 194 3.71 21.85 -21.39
N ILE A 195 4.49 21.05 -20.65
CA ILE A 195 5.91 21.33 -20.39
C ILE A 195 6.70 21.41 -21.69
N SER A 196 6.44 20.50 -22.65
CA SER A 196 7.15 20.46 -23.92
C SER A 196 6.89 21.69 -24.82
N ASN A 197 5.77 22.39 -24.58
CA ASN A 197 5.36 23.58 -25.34
C ASN A 197 5.50 24.87 -24.54
N ASP A 198 6.09 24.86 -23.35
CA ASP A 198 6.18 25.99 -22.42
C ASP A 198 4.78 26.57 -22.07
N GLU A 199 3.75 25.72 -22.08
CA GLU A 199 2.38 26.09 -21.72
C GLU A 199 2.16 26.00 -20.21
N TRP A 200 1.27 26.84 -19.68
CA TRP A 200 0.93 26.82 -18.26
C TRP A 200 -0.04 25.69 -17.94
N VAL A 201 0.27 24.92 -16.90
CA VAL A 201 -0.56 23.84 -16.39
C VAL A 201 -0.46 23.78 -14.87
N VAL A 202 -1.59 23.50 -14.19
CA VAL A 202 -1.66 23.16 -12.79
C VAL A 202 -2.31 21.79 -12.65
N PHE A 203 -1.75 20.96 -11.81
CA PHE A 203 -2.22 19.58 -11.64
C PHE A 203 -2.04 19.09 -10.20
N GLY A 204 -2.77 18.04 -9.84
CA GLY A 204 -2.55 17.31 -8.61
C GLY A 204 -1.26 16.51 -8.66
N GLY A 205 -0.26 16.92 -7.86
CA GLY A 205 1.02 16.25 -7.75
C GLY A 205 1.15 15.46 -6.45
N TRP A 206 2.04 14.46 -6.43
CA TRP A 206 2.37 13.73 -5.20
C TRP A 206 3.78 13.19 -5.18
N THR A 207 4.28 12.94 -3.98
CA THR A 207 5.54 12.25 -3.70
C THR A 207 5.23 11.05 -2.81
N PRO A 208 5.79 9.84 -3.08
CA PRO A 208 6.75 9.50 -4.15
C PRO A 208 6.10 9.33 -5.52
N HIS A 209 6.76 9.81 -6.55
CA HIS A 209 6.43 9.55 -7.95
C HIS A 209 7.57 9.97 -8.88
N TRP A 210 7.73 9.27 -10.03
CA TRP A 210 8.77 9.56 -11.02
C TRP A 210 8.68 10.97 -11.63
N MET A 211 7.46 11.58 -11.69
CA MET A 211 7.29 12.94 -12.20
C MET A 211 8.14 13.98 -11.45
N ASN A 212 8.44 13.74 -10.17
CA ASN A 212 9.31 14.62 -9.38
C ASN A 212 10.80 14.47 -9.74
N ILE A 213 11.17 13.44 -10.50
CA ILE A 213 12.53 13.17 -10.98
C ILE A 213 12.68 13.69 -12.40
N GLU A 214 11.70 13.40 -13.25
CA GLU A 214 11.76 13.64 -14.70
C GLU A 214 11.27 15.02 -15.13
N TYR A 215 10.39 15.65 -14.34
CA TYR A 215 9.86 16.98 -14.63
C TYR A 215 10.41 18.00 -13.65
N ASP A 216 10.77 19.17 -14.16
CA ASP A 216 11.09 20.32 -13.33
C ASP A 216 9.79 21.02 -12.89
N ILE A 217 9.30 20.59 -11.71
CA ILE A 217 8.02 21.03 -11.13
C ILE A 217 8.19 21.60 -9.74
N THR A 218 7.32 22.52 -9.41
CA THR A 218 7.24 23.18 -8.11
C THR A 218 5.86 22.95 -7.50
N TYR A 219 5.80 22.59 -6.22
CA TYR A 219 4.56 22.52 -5.46
C TYR A 219 4.22 23.91 -4.93
N LEU A 220 2.97 24.31 -5.12
CA LEU A 220 2.47 25.57 -4.57
C LEU A 220 2.34 25.50 -3.05
N ASP A 221 2.55 26.64 -2.39
CA ASP A 221 2.20 26.77 -0.98
C ASP A 221 0.68 26.63 -0.80
N ASP A 222 0.27 25.95 0.26
CA ASP A 222 -1.13 25.63 0.59
C ASP A 222 -1.54 26.22 1.94
N PRO A 223 -1.67 27.56 2.08
CA PRO A 223 -1.89 28.21 3.37
C PRO A 223 -3.27 27.96 4.01
N LYS A 224 -4.23 27.43 3.25
CA LYS A 224 -5.55 27.01 3.78
C LYS A 224 -5.62 25.52 4.06
N ASP A 225 -4.51 24.79 3.97
CA ASP A 225 -4.42 23.34 4.22
C ASP A 225 -5.47 22.51 3.41
N LEU A 226 -5.74 22.88 2.15
CA LEU A 226 -6.66 22.14 1.29
C LEU A 226 -6.18 20.69 1.11
N TRP A 227 -4.87 20.51 0.87
CA TRP A 227 -4.22 19.21 0.70
C TRP A 227 -3.88 18.52 2.03
N GLY A 228 -4.22 19.13 3.15
CA GLY A 228 -3.89 18.66 4.48
C GLY A 228 -2.76 19.47 5.14
N PRO A 229 -2.51 19.22 6.42
CA PRO A 229 -1.58 20.02 7.22
C PRO A 229 -0.12 19.90 6.72
N ASN A 230 0.70 20.90 7.11
CA ASN A 230 2.13 20.89 6.81
C ASN A 230 2.46 20.83 5.31
N GLY A 231 1.69 21.54 4.47
CA GLY A 231 1.89 21.60 3.02
C GLY A 231 1.57 20.28 2.31
N GLY A 232 0.49 19.63 2.69
CA GLY A 232 -0.01 18.39 2.08
C GLY A 232 0.73 17.12 2.48
N ARG A 233 1.48 17.17 3.60
CA ARG A 233 2.13 15.97 4.14
C ARG A 233 1.08 14.87 4.38
N SER A 234 1.39 13.68 3.93
CA SER A 234 0.45 12.56 3.95
C SER A 234 1.06 11.34 4.63
N ASP A 235 0.22 10.58 5.31
CA ASP A 235 0.51 9.24 5.80
C ASP A 235 -0.01 8.24 4.77
N VAL A 236 0.82 7.31 4.34
CA VAL A 236 0.39 6.18 3.49
C VAL A 236 0.39 4.92 4.32
N LYS A 237 -0.79 4.36 4.57
CA LYS A 237 -0.97 3.29 5.54
C LYS A 237 -1.25 1.94 4.90
N THR A 238 -0.90 0.88 5.64
CA THR A 238 -1.31 -0.49 5.37
C THR A 238 -2.59 -0.80 6.12
N LEU A 239 -3.65 -1.18 5.40
CA LEU A 239 -4.91 -1.60 5.98
C LEU A 239 -5.17 -3.08 5.69
N LEU A 240 -5.67 -3.80 6.68
CA LEU A 240 -6.10 -5.19 6.54
C LEU A 240 -7.58 -5.34 6.88
N ASN A 241 -8.26 -6.29 6.23
CA ASN A 241 -9.51 -6.82 6.75
C ASN A 241 -9.26 -7.46 8.13
N LYS A 242 -10.13 -7.19 9.10
CA LYS A 242 -9.90 -7.63 10.48
C LYS A 242 -9.90 -9.16 10.66
N ASP A 243 -10.84 -9.86 10.02
CA ASP A 243 -10.91 -11.33 10.12
C ASP A 243 -9.70 -11.99 9.48
N PHE A 244 -9.21 -11.40 8.36
CA PHE A 244 -7.96 -11.82 7.76
C PHE A 244 -6.78 -11.58 8.72
N ALA A 245 -6.66 -10.40 9.31
CA ALA A 245 -5.58 -10.08 10.24
C ALA A 245 -5.56 -11.03 11.46
N ASP A 246 -6.73 -11.36 12.00
CA ASP A 246 -6.88 -12.26 13.14
C ASP A 246 -6.50 -13.71 12.78
N SER A 247 -6.78 -14.15 11.54
CA SER A 247 -6.51 -15.52 11.08
C SER A 247 -5.13 -15.70 10.43
N HIS A 248 -4.45 -14.60 10.05
CA HIS A 248 -3.14 -14.59 9.38
C HIS A 248 -2.12 -13.71 10.13
N PRO A 249 -1.81 -14.02 11.40
CA PRO A 249 -0.91 -13.19 12.21
C PRO A 249 0.51 -13.10 11.64
N ASN A 250 0.99 -14.11 10.92
CA ASN A 250 2.31 -14.13 10.30
C ASN A 250 2.37 -13.19 9.08
N VAL A 251 1.35 -13.21 8.21
CA VAL A 251 1.22 -12.26 7.08
C VAL A 251 1.02 -10.84 7.58
N SER A 252 0.17 -10.64 8.61
CA SER A 252 -0.05 -9.34 9.23
C SER A 252 1.25 -8.76 9.77
N LYS A 253 2.06 -9.57 10.47
CA LYS A 253 3.37 -9.16 10.96
C LYS A 253 4.32 -8.78 9.82
N PHE A 254 4.34 -9.55 8.74
CA PHE A 254 5.14 -9.21 7.55
C PHE A 254 4.71 -7.86 6.96
N LEU A 255 3.41 -7.67 6.72
CA LEU A 255 2.89 -6.43 6.12
C LEU A 255 3.06 -5.19 7.01
N ASP A 256 3.04 -5.34 8.33
CA ASP A 256 3.35 -4.29 9.30
C ASP A 256 4.80 -3.81 9.19
N GLN A 257 5.72 -4.72 8.87
CA GLN A 257 7.15 -4.42 8.74
C GLN A 257 7.54 -3.89 7.35
N VAL A 258 6.66 -3.97 6.35
CA VAL A 258 6.93 -3.45 5.00
C VAL A 258 6.80 -1.94 4.99
N VAL A 259 7.87 -1.24 5.38
CA VAL A 259 7.99 0.22 5.34
C VAL A 259 9.15 0.59 4.41
N ILE A 260 8.87 1.42 3.40
CA ILE A 260 9.86 1.88 2.42
C ILE A 260 9.99 3.40 2.42
N SER A 261 11.14 3.92 2.00
CA SER A 261 11.32 5.36 1.85
C SER A 261 10.64 5.86 0.56
N ALA A 262 10.35 7.17 0.50
CA ALA A 262 9.86 7.81 -0.71
C ALA A 262 10.86 7.64 -1.89
N ASP A 263 12.16 7.64 -1.61
CA ASP A 263 13.20 7.46 -2.64
C ASP A 263 13.16 6.04 -3.21
N ASP A 264 13.10 5.01 -2.35
CA ASP A 264 12.98 3.61 -2.79
C ASP A 264 11.73 3.38 -3.63
N GLN A 265 10.61 3.95 -3.21
CA GLN A 265 9.36 3.82 -3.96
C GLN A 265 9.43 4.59 -5.28
N SER A 266 10.05 5.77 -5.31
CA SER A 266 10.24 6.55 -6.54
C SER A 266 11.12 5.83 -7.57
N GLU A 267 12.18 5.14 -7.13
CA GLU A 267 13.02 4.30 -8.01
C GLU A 267 12.19 3.18 -8.67
N MET A 268 11.37 2.46 -7.89
CA MET A 268 10.49 1.43 -8.45
C MET A 268 9.43 2.03 -9.39
N ILE A 269 8.84 3.18 -9.02
CA ILE A 269 7.86 3.87 -9.87
C ILE A 269 8.48 4.34 -11.17
N LEU A 270 9.75 4.78 -11.18
CA LEU A 270 10.48 5.17 -12.39
C LEU A 270 10.57 3.98 -13.36
N GLY A 271 11.03 2.83 -12.89
CA GLY A 271 11.14 1.62 -13.70
C GLY A 271 9.80 1.18 -14.29
N PHE A 272 8.75 1.16 -13.49
CA PHE A 272 7.42 0.72 -13.93
C PHE A 272 6.69 1.80 -14.74
N GLY A 273 6.51 3.00 -14.17
CA GLY A 273 5.60 4.01 -14.70
C GLY A 273 6.19 4.90 -15.80
N PHE A 274 7.52 5.06 -15.86
CA PHE A 274 8.21 5.87 -16.87
C PHE A 274 8.91 5.01 -17.93
N GLU A 275 9.68 4.01 -17.48
CA GLU A 275 10.40 3.09 -18.39
C GLU A 275 9.50 1.99 -18.98
N ASN A 276 8.23 1.88 -18.52
CA ASN A 276 7.26 0.88 -18.94
C ASN A 276 7.73 -0.58 -18.75
N ARG A 277 8.48 -0.84 -17.70
CA ARG A 277 8.93 -2.19 -17.33
C ARG A 277 7.85 -2.93 -16.56
N ASP A 278 7.93 -4.25 -16.59
CA ASP A 278 7.03 -5.09 -15.79
C ASP A 278 7.19 -4.81 -14.27
N PRO A 279 6.11 -4.59 -13.51
CA PRO A 279 6.20 -4.26 -12.08
C PRO A 279 6.81 -5.38 -11.23
N GLU A 280 6.65 -6.65 -11.64
CA GLU A 280 7.25 -7.79 -10.94
C GLU A 280 8.76 -7.86 -11.19
N GLU A 281 9.23 -7.52 -12.41
CA GLU A 281 10.66 -7.42 -12.72
C GLU A 281 11.31 -6.29 -11.92
N VAL A 282 10.67 -5.12 -11.87
CA VAL A 282 11.15 -3.97 -11.08
C VAL A 282 11.22 -4.31 -9.60
N ALA A 283 10.17 -4.95 -9.07
CA ALA A 283 10.13 -5.39 -7.67
C ALA A 283 11.25 -6.39 -7.36
N LEU A 284 11.48 -7.38 -8.23
CA LEU A 284 12.54 -8.37 -8.07
C LEU A 284 13.93 -7.73 -8.09
N GLU A 285 14.15 -6.77 -8.98
CA GLU A 285 15.41 -6.03 -9.04
C GLU A 285 15.65 -5.24 -7.74
N TRP A 286 14.62 -4.54 -7.24
CA TRP A 286 14.70 -3.82 -5.99
C TRP A 286 15.00 -4.74 -4.79
N ILE A 287 14.31 -5.90 -4.69
CA ILE A 287 14.55 -6.93 -3.66
C ILE A 287 16.02 -7.33 -3.65
N LYS A 288 16.60 -7.62 -4.83
CA LYS A 288 18.00 -8.05 -4.96
C LYS A 288 19.00 -6.96 -4.60
N LYS A 289 18.68 -5.70 -4.88
CA LYS A 289 19.52 -4.54 -4.54
C LYS A 289 19.46 -4.15 -3.05
N ASN A 290 18.40 -4.55 -2.34
CA ASN A 290 18.13 -4.10 -0.97
C ASN A 290 17.99 -5.25 0.05
N PRO A 291 18.93 -6.22 0.12
CA PRO A 291 18.80 -7.41 0.95
C PRO A 291 18.63 -7.10 2.44
N GLU A 292 19.30 -6.07 2.99
CA GLU A 292 19.18 -5.70 4.40
C GLU A 292 17.80 -5.11 4.73
N LYS A 293 17.19 -4.34 3.83
CA LYS A 293 15.81 -3.86 3.99
C LYS A 293 14.83 -5.03 3.93
N VAL A 294 14.97 -5.92 2.95
CA VAL A 294 14.14 -7.14 2.84
C VAL A 294 14.25 -8.00 4.09
N LYS A 295 15.44 -8.14 4.66
CA LYS A 295 15.66 -8.85 5.92
C LYS A 295 14.89 -8.23 7.08
N SER A 296 14.84 -6.89 7.15
CA SER A 296 14.07 -6.21 8.19
C SER A 296 12.56 -6.43 8.07
N PHE A 297 12.02 -6.61 6.86
CA PHE A 297 10.60 -6.89 6.65
C PHE A 297 10.16 -8.26 7.19
N VAL A 298 11.11 -9.17 7.40
CA VAL A 298 10.82 -10.54 7.82
C VAL A 298 11.37 -10.89 9.20
N GLU A 299 11.66 -9.91 10.04
CA GLU A 299 12.14 -10.15 11.39
C GLU A 299 11.09 -10.88 12.24
N GLY A 300 11.40 -12.13 12.63
CA GLY A 300 10.49 -13.01 13.37
C GLY A 300 9.24 -13.43 12.59
N VAL A 301 9.26 -13.31 11.27
CA VAL A 301 8.31 -13.89 10.33
C VAL A 301 8.78 -15.28 9.94
N THR A 302 7.83 -16.17 9.63
CA THR A 302 8.11 -17.52 9.14
C THR A 302 7.56 -17.72 7.73
N THR A 303 8.03 -18.77 7.05
CA THR A 303 7.31 -19.31 5.91
C THR A 303 5.96 -19.86 6.38
N ARG A 304 5.03 -20.07 5.46
CA ARG A 304 3.74 -20.70 5.74
C ARG A 304 3.86 -22.08 6.41
N ASN A 305 5.00 -22.75 6.23
CA ASN A 305 5.30 -24.05 6.85
C ASN A 305 5.99 -23.95 8.21
N GLY A 306 6.20 -22.72 8.73
CA GLY A 306 6.79 -22.49 10.05
C GLY A 306 8.32 -22.39 10.07
N GLU A 307 8.99 -22.46 8.91
CA GLU A 307 10.44 -22.27 8.80
C GLU A 307 10.79 -20.76 8.88
N PRO A 308 12.00 -20.37 9.34
CA PRO A 308 12.41 -18.97 9.34
C PRO A 308 12.34 -18.35 7.93
N ALA A 309 11.74 -17.13 7.82
CA ALA A 309 11.51 -16.49 6.52
C ALA A 309 12.80 -16.09 5.80
N TRP A 310 13.79 -15.52 6.51
CA TRP A 310 14.98 -14.98 5.88
C TRP A 310 15.78 -16.00 5.04
N PRO A 311 16.12 -17.22 5.55
CA PRO A 311 16.77 -18.23 4.72
C PRO A 311 15.99 -18.62 3.47
N ALA A 312 14.64 -18.67 3.55
CA ALA A 312 13.80 -18.97 2.38
C ALA A 312 13.90 -17.85 1.32
N LEU A 313 13.91 -16.58 1.73
CA LEU A 313 14.08 -15.45 0.81
C LEU A 313 15.49 -15.41 0.21
N GLN A 314 16.53 -15.71 1.01
CA GLN A 314 17.90 -15.81 0.51
C GLN A 314 18.02 -16.85 -0.62
N GLU A 315 17.41 -18.02 -0.44
CA GLU A 315 17.42 -19.07 -1.45
C GLU A 315 16.59 -18.67 -2.68
N ALA A 316 15.37 -18.14 -2.47
CA ALA A 316 14.45 -17.81 -3.56
C ALA A 316 14.97 -16.71 -4.48
N PHE A 317 15.67 -15.70 -3.94
CA PHE A 317 16.12 -14.52 -4.68
C PHE A 317 17.64 -14.46 -4.90
N ASP A 318 18.38 -15.50 -4.46
CA ASP A 318 19.86 -15.53 -4.52
C ASP A 318 20.50 -14.32 -3.81
N LEU A 319 19.97 -14.01 -2.61
CA LEU A 319 20.47 -12.93 -1.78
C LEU A 319 21.72 -13.40 -1.02
N SER A 320 22.87 -13.44 -1.71
CA SER A 320 24.14 -13.77 -1.08
C SER A 320 24.51 -12.70 -0.03
N GLN A 321 25.03 -13.14 1.12
CA GLN A 321 25.68 -12.25 2.06
C GLN A 321 26.92 -11.68 1.39
N GLU A 322 26.85 -10.45 0.88
CA GLU A 322 28.06 -9.67 0.72
C GLU A 322 28.50 -9.24 2.12
N GLY A 323 29.64 -9.80 2.52
CA GLY A 323 30.24 -9.64 3.84
C GLY A 323 30.92 -8.27 4.06
#